data_7841076bda5e3b6e0d58a5a12096e7e2
#
_entry.id   7841076bda5e3b6e0d58a5a12096e7e2
#
_cell.length_a   1.000
_cell.length_b   1.000
_cell.length_c   1.000
_cell.angle_alpha   90.00
_cell.angle_beta   90.00
_cell.angle_gamma   90.00
#
_symmetry.space_group_name_H-M   'P 1'
#
loop_
_entity.id
_entity.type
_entity.pdbx_description
1 polymer ?
#
loop_
_entity_poly.entity_id
_entity_poly.type
_entity_poly.pdbx_seq_one_letter_code
_entity_poly.pdbx_strand_id
1 'polypeptide(L)'
;VVPLFSIIGAQMEISIKKEDLQTKSLFVATPMYGGQNHGLYMKACLDLQGMCMQYGVQIKFSFLFNESLITRARNYLVDEFIHRSECSHMLFIDSDINFNPQDVIALLAMDKDVSGGPYPKKAIKWKSVKTAVKKNPDIDEGDLNKLTGDYVFNPVKGTAQFNVSEPLDVLEIGTGFMMIKRDVFKKMEAAYPSIRYKPDHVGQAHFDGSRYIHAFFDTVIDTKDSITGGGSDRYLSEDYMFCQMWRKIGGQIFLCPWMRTAHIGTYHFQGDMPAVANFVGEM
;
A
#
# COMPACT_ATOMS: atom_id res chain seq x y z
N VAL A 1 12.32 -29.96 -9.35
CA VAL A 1 12.08 -28.61 -9.88
C VAL A 1 10.61 -28.56 -10.23
N VAL A 2 9.80 -27.95 -9.37
CA VAL A 2 8.38 -27.69 -9.64
C VAL A 2 8.33 -26.29 -10.23
N PRO A 3 7.65 -26.10 -11.37
CA PRO A 3 7.72 -24.84 -12.07
C PRO A 3 6.93 -23.74 -11.35
N LEU A 4 7.55 -22.63 -11.24
CA LEU A 4 7.16 -21.30 -11.71
C LEU A 4 5.67 -20.98 -11.64
N PHE A 5 5.38 -19.95 -10.87
CA PHE A 5 4.17 -19.21 -11.03
C PHE A 5 4.28 -18.27 -12.24
N SER A 6 3.50 -18.54 -13.27
CA SER A 6 3.17 -17.55 -14.27
C SER A 6 2.06 -16.66 -13.67
N ILE A 7 2.40 -15.46 -13.21
CA ILE A 7 1.41 -14.47 -12.81
C ILE A 7 0.90 -13.84 -14.10
N ILE A 8 -0.25 -14.33 -14.57
CA ILE A 8 -0.95 -13.78 -15.73
C ILE A 8 -1.70 -12.53 -15.27
N GLY A 9 -0.99 -11.43 -15.22
CA GLY A 9 -1.54 -10.09 -15.11
C GLY A 9 -0.60 -9.16 -15.83
N ALA A 10 -0.91 -8.78 -17.06
CA ALA A 10 -0.14 -7.84 -17.88
C ALA A 10 1.40 -8.00 -17.81
N GLN A 11 1.93 -9.19 -18.11
CA GLN A 11 3.25 -9.41 -18.69
C GLN A 11 4.51 -9.44 -17.82
N MET A 12 4.47 -9.43 -16.49
CA MET A 12 5.67 -9.79 -15.72
C MET A 12 5.59 -11.24 -15.23
N GLU A 13 6.55 -12.07 -15.64
CA GLU A 13 6.74 -13.41 -15.09
C GLU A 13 7.73 -13.33 -13.93
N ILE A 14 7.25 -13.55 -12.70
CA ILE A 14 8.10 -13.67 -11.53
C ILE A 14 8.29 -15.13 -11.23
N SER A 15 9.54 -15.59 -11.35
CA SER A 15 9.94 -16.96 -11.06
C SER A 15 10.57 -17.03 -9.68
N ILE A 16 9.99 -17.86 -8.80
CA ILE A 16 10.58 -18.17 -7.50
C ILE A 16 10.45 -19.67 -7.22
N LYS A 17 11.46 -20.27 -6.60
CA LYS A 17 11.35 -21.62 -6.10
C LYS A 17 10.46 -21.64 -4.85
N LYS A 18 9.67 -22.70 -4.70
CA LYS A 18 8.79 -22.86 -3.54
C LYS A 18 9.58 -22.83 -2.24
N GLU A 19 10.75 -23.46 -2.24
CA GLU A 19 11.65 -23.53 -1.08
C GLU A 19 12.13 -22.12 -0.65
N ASP A 20 12.43 -21.22 -1.60
CA ASP A 20 12.85 -19.87 -1.31
C ASP A 20 11.67 -19.05 -0.74
N LEU A 21 10.46 -19.27 -1.24
CA LEU A 21 9.26 -18.63 -0.72
C LEU A 21 8.95 -19.09 0.71
N GLN A 22 9.17 -20.36 1.03
CA GLN A 22 8.97 -20.93 2.37
C GLN A 22 9.94 -20.40 3.43
N THR A 23 11.06 -19.78 3.03
CA THR A 23 11.95 -19.07 3.98
C THR A 23 11.39 -17.74 4.45
N LYS A 24 10.32 -17.27 3.84
CA LYS A 24 9.69 -15.98 4.12
C LYS A 24 8.45 -16.14 4.98
N SER A 25 8.14 -15.09 5.70
CA SER A 25 6.93 -15.03 6.53
C SER A 25 6.35 -13.62 6.51
N LEU A 26 5.04 -13.53 6.59
CA LEU A 26 4.28 -12.33 6.35
C LEU A 26 3.50 -11.88 7.59
N PHE A 27 3.65 -10.62 7.95
CA PHE A 27 2.83 -9.93 8.95
C PHE A 27 1.94 -8.90 8.23
N VAL A 28 0.65 -9.19 8.11
CA VAL A 28 -0.33 -8.25 7.52
C VAL A 28 -0.82 -7.32 8.61
N ALA A 29 -0.60 -6.03 8.41
CA ALA A 29 -0.91 -4.97 9.37
C ALA A 29 -1.99 -4.05 8.81
N THR A 30 -3.13 -3.98 9.50
CA THR A 30 -4.27 -3.17 9.06
C THR A 30 -4.77 -2.27 10.17
N PRO A 31 -4.59 -0.93 10.04
CA PRO A 31 -5.33 0.02 10.84
C PRO A 31 -6.83 -0.08 10.53
N MET A 32 -7.65 -0.28 11.56
CA MET A 32 -9.07 -0.58 11.40
C MET A 32 -9.90 0.26 12.39
N TYR A 33 -9.94 1.59 12.14
CA TYR A 33 -10.68 2.50 12.99
C TYR A 33 -12.17 2.10 13.06
N GLY A 34 -12.73 2.09 14.27
CA GLY A 34 -14.10 1.61 14.52
C GLY A 34 -14.33 0.11 14.30
N GLY A 35 -13.27 -0.67 14.09
CA GLY A 35 -13.38 -2.12 13.85
C GLY A 35 -14.00 -2.47 12.49
N GLN A 36 -14.07 -1.52 11.56
CA GLN A 36 -14.76 -1.69 10.28
C GLN A 36 -13.78 -2.05 9.16
N ASN A 37 -14.24 -2.92 8.27
CA ASN A 37 -13.55 -3.24 7.02
C ASN A 37 -14.56 -3.44 5.89
N HIS A 38 -14.07 -3.40 4.66
CA HIS A 38 -14.89 -3.74 3.50
C HIS A 38 -14.89 -5.25 3.22
N GLY A 39 -16.04 -5.82 2.84
CA GLY A 39 -16.18 -7.26 2.58
C GLY A 39 -15.21 -7.80 1.54
N LEU A 40 -14.88 -7.01 0.49
CA LEU A 40 -13.89 -7.42 -0.53
C LEU A 40 -12.47 -7.47 0.05
N TYR A 41 -12.11 -6.55 0.95
CA TYR A 41 -10.86 -6.62 1.69
C TYR A 41 -10.79 -7.92 2.53
N MET A 42 -11.83 -8.21 3.31
CA MET A 42 -11.87 -9.42 4.14
C MET A 42 -11.77 -10.68 3.29
N LYS A 43 -12.50 -10.74 2.16
CA LYS A 43 -12.40 -11.85 1.22
C LYS A 43 -10.96 -12.02 0.71
N ALA A 44 -10.30 -10.95 0.29
CA ALA A 44 -8.92 -10.99 -0.19
C ALA A 44 -7.94 -11.47 0.90
N CYS A 45 -8.15 -11.09 2.18
CA CYS A 45 -7.36 -11.61 3.30
C CYS A 45 -7.54 -13.13 3.51
N LEU A 46 -8.75 -13.64 3.41
CA LEU A 46 -9.03 -15.09 3.52
C LEU A 46 -8.40 -15.86 2.33
N ASP A 47 -8.52 -15.35 1.13
CA ASP A 47 -7.90 -15.93 -0.06
C ASP A 47 -6.36 -15.91 0.07
N LEU A 48 -5.78 -14.82 0.61
CA LEU A 48 -4.34 -14.71 0.88
C LEU A 48 -3.89 -15.74 1.91
N GLN A 49 -4.65 -15.94 2.98
CA GLN A 49 -4.34 -16.96 3.98
C GLN A 49 -4.32 -18.36 3.36
N GLY A 50 -5.34 -18.70 2.56
CA GLY A 50 -5.38 -19.98 1.84
C GLY A 50 -4.20 -20.16 0.90
N MET A 51 -3.81 -19.12 0.18
CA MET A 51 -2.66 -19.13 -0.73
C MET A 51 -1.34 -19.28 0.03
N CYS A 52 -1.14 -18.56 1.12
CA CYS A 52 0.04 -18.71 1.97
C CYS A 52 0.16 -20.14 2.53
N MET A 53 -0.94 -20.75 2.97
CA MET A 53 -0.96 -22.15 3.40
C MET A 53 -0.54 -23.11 2.26
N GLN A 54 -1.05 -22.91 1.06
CA GLN A 54 -0.71 -23.71 -0.13
C GLN A 54 0.79 -23.65 -0.46
N TYR A 55 1.41 -22.47 -0.27
CA TYR A 55 2.82 -22.24 -0.56
C TYR A 55 3.75 -22.52 0.62
N GLY A 56 3.19 -22.75 1.80
CA GLY A 56 3.97 -22.97 3.02
C GLY A 56 4.58 -21.68 3.58
N VAL A 57 4.00 -20.53 3.26
CA VAL A 57 4.38 -19.22 3.82
C VAL A 57 3.64 -19.03 5.14
N GLN A 58 4.38 -18.74 6.21
CA GLN A 58 3.75 -18.37 7.46
C GLN A 58 3.14 -16.98 7.36
N ILE A 59 1.89 -16.82 7.80
CA ILE A 59 1.17 -15.54 7.79
C ILE A 59 0.56 -15.23 9.15
N LYS A 60 0.65 -13.98 9.57
CA LYS A 60 0.00 -13.43 10.76
C LYS A 60 -0.74 -12.16 10.37
N PHE A 61 -2.00 -12.04 10.80
CA PHE A 61 -2.77 -10.80 10.66
C PHE A 61 -2.80 -10.05 11.99
N SER A 62 -2.61 -8.74 11.92
CA SER A 62 -2.79 -7.82 13.03
C SER A 62 -3.76 -6.71 12.61
N PHE A 63 -4.91 -6.66 13.27
CA PHE A 63 -5.94 -5.66 13.07
C PHE A 63 -5.95 -4.72 14.29
N LEU A 64 -5.61 -3.46 14.05
CA LEU A 64 -5.59 -2.46 15.13
C LEU A 64 -6.90 -1.69 15.13
N PHE A 65 -7.69 -1.88 16.18
CA PHE A 65 -8.98 -1.22 16.35
C PHE A 65 -8.84 0.08 17.14
N ASN A 66 -9.74 1.03 16.85
CA ASN A 66 -10.00 2.23 17.66
C ASN A 66 -8.81 3.20 17.87
N GLU A 67 -7.76 3.12 17.07
CA GLU A 67 -6.74 4.17 17.06
C GLU A 67 -7.11 5.23 16.00
N SER A 68 -7.44 6.41 16.45
CA SER A 68 -7.92 7.50 15.59
C SER A 68 -6.82 8.23 14.84
N LEU A 69 -5.59 8.20 15.36
CA LEU A 69 -4.46 8.85 14.72
C LEU A 69 -3.66 7.83 13.89
N ILE A 70 -3.76 7.95 12.57
CA ILE A 70 -3.16 6.99 11.63
C ILE A 70 -1.64 6.83 11.83
N THR A 71 -0.93 7.89 12.16
CA THR A 71 0.51 7.86 12.46
C THR A 71 0.80 6.94 13.63
N ARG A 72 0.05 7.07 14.74
CA ARG A 72 0.19 6.19 15.90
C ARG A 72 -0.21 4.74 15.57
N ALA A 73 -1.28 4.56 14.81
CA ALA A 73 -1.72 3.22 14.41
C ALA A 73 -0.62 2.46 13.66
N ARG A 74 0.02 3.11 12.67
CA ARG A 74 1.10 2.49 11.91
C ARG A 74 2.32 2.22 12.75
N ASN A 75 2.75 3.15 13.59
CA ASN A 75 3.89 2.97 14.49
C ASN A 75 3.67 1.84 15.50
N TYR A 76 2.45 1.73 16.05
CA TYR A 76 2.10 0.64 16.95
C TYR A 76 2.13 -0.73 16.23
N LEU A 77 1.60 -0.82 15.01
CA LEU A 77 1.65 -2.05 14.22
C LEU A 77 3.08 -2.46 13.85
N VAL A 78 3.97 -1.48 13.60
CA VAL A 78 5.40 -1.77 13.42
C VAL A 78 6.03 -2.27 14.71
N ASP A 79 5.71 -1.68 15.85
CA ASP A 79 6.19 -2.14 17.15
C ASP A 79 5.74 -3.59 17.45
N GLU A 80 4.48 -3.93 17.15
CA GLU A 80 4.00 -5.30 17.22
C GLU A 80 4.78 -6.25 16.28
N PHE A 81 5.00 -5.80 15.05
CA PHE A 81 5.78 -6.58 14.09
C PHE A 81 7.19 -6.87 14.60
N ILE A 82 7.88 -5.85 15.13
CA ILE A 82 9.26 -5.98 15.62
C ILE A 82 9.33 -6.85 16.87
N HIS A 83 8.47 -6.63 17.85
CA HIS A 83 8.61 -7.22 19.18
C HIS A 83 7.74 -8.46 19.42
N ARG A 84 6.74 -8.72 18.57
CA ARG A 84 5.75 -9.78 18.81
C ARG A 84 5.55 -10.72 17.62
N SER A 85 6.39 -10.62 16.62
CA SER A 85 6.44 -11.57 15.53
C SER A 85 7.87 -11.84 15.11
N GLU A 86 8.09 -13.00 14.48
CA GLU A 86 9.35 -13.35 13.83
C GLU A 86 9.23 -13.25 12.30
N CYS A 87 8.15 -12.64 11.81
CA CYS A 87 7.92 -12.51 10.38
C CYS A 87 9.02 -11.70 9.71
N SER A 88 9.42 -12.11 8.51
CA SER A 88 10.47 -11.45 7.74
C SER A 88 10.00 -10.20 7.02
N HIS A 89 8.71 -10.14 6.66
CA HIS A 89 8.09 -9.05 5.92
C HIS A 89 6.83 -8.57 6.62
N MET A 90 6.64 -7.26 6.60
CA MET A 90 5.40 -6.60 6.99
C MET A 90 4.69 -6.08 5.76
N LEU A 91 3.38 -6.24 5.69
CA LEU A 91 2.54 -5.70 4.64
C LEU A 91 1.46 -4.81 5.25
N PHE A 92 1.53 -3.52 5.02
CA PHE A 92 0.40 -2.64 5.27
C PHE A 92 -0.64 -2.79 4.16
N ILE A 93 -1.89 -2.99 4.58
CA ILE A 93 -3.06 -2.90 3.70
C ILE A 93 -4.16 -2.16 4.47
N ASP A 94 -4.72 -1.11 3.87
CA ASP A 94 -5.85 -0.42 4.47
C ASP A 94 -7.14 -1.26 4.33
N SER A 95 -8.03 -1.17 5.32
CA SER A 95 -9.21 -2.03 5.47
C SER A 95 -10.28 -1.87 4.37
N ASP A 96 -10.07 -0.94 3.44
CA ASP A 96 -10.91 -0.63 2.30
C ASP A 96 -10.19 -0.77 0.94
N ILE A 97 -9.03 -1.42 0.93
CA ILE A 97 -8.32 -1.81 -0.30
C ILE A 97 -8.65 -3.26 -0.64
N ASN A 98 -9.25 -3.46 -1.83
CA ASN A 98 -9.34 -4.78 -2.44
C ASN A 98 -8.08 -5.06 -3.25
N PHE A 99 -7.49 -6.25 -3.06
CA PHE A 99 -6.24 -6.64 -3.69
C PHE A 99 -6.28 -8.08 -4.19
N ASN A 100 -5.39 -8.43 -5.11
CA ASN A 100 -5.18 -9.81 -5.54
C ASN A 100 -4.13 -10.47 -4.63
N PRO A 101 -4.42 -11.58 -3.95
CA PRO A 101 -3.46 -12.33 -3.14
C PRO A 101 -2.18 -12.73 -3.89
N GLN A 102 -2.26 -12.99 -5.19
CA GLN A 102 -1.09 -13.30 -6.01
C GLN A 102 -0.09 -12.14 -6.06
N ASP A 103 -0.58 -10.88 -6.01
CA ASP A 103 0.30 -9.71 -5.97
C ASP A 103 1.12 -9.67 -4.68
N VAL A 104 0.56 -10.11 -3.56
CA VAL A 104 1.29 -10.23 -2.28
C VAL A 104 2.39 -11.29 -2.38
N ILE A 105 2.08 -12.43 -2.97
CA ILE A 105 3.10 -13.49 -3.21
C ILE A 105 4.19 -12.98 -4.15
N ALA A 106 3.83 -12.18 -5.16
CA ALA A 106 4.80 -11.56 -6.06
C ALA A 106 5.72 -10.57 -5.32
N LEU A 107 5.20 -9.73 -4.43
CA LEU A 107 6.02 -8.84 -3.60
C LEU A 107 6.99 -9.63 -2.72
N LEU A 108 6.54 -10.73 -2.09
CA LEU A 108 7.41 -11.62 -1.31
C LEU A 108 8.51 -12.24 -2.20
N ALA A 109 8.14 -12.68 -3.41
CA ALA A 109 9.08 -13.28 -4.37
C ALA A 109 10.14 -12.30 -4.84
N MET A 110 9.76 -11.05 -5.11
CA MET A 110 10.68 -9.99 -5.52
C MET A 110 11.69 -9.61 -4.44
N ASP A 111 11.36 -9.84 -3.19
CA ASP A 111 12.25 -9.65 -2.04
C ASP A 111 12.91 -8.26 -1.97
N LYS A 112 12.19 -7.20 -2.33
CA LYS A 112 12.66 -5.81 -2.24
C LYS A 112 12.53 -5.28 -0.82
N ASP A 113 13.42 -4.37 -0.42
CA ASP A 113 13.40 -3.77 0.92
C ASP A 113 12.06 -3.06 1.20
N VAL A 114 11.63 -2.22 0.27
CA VAL A 114 10.31 -1.57 0.29
C VAL A 114 9.69 -1.69 -1.10
N SER A 115 8.48 -2.22 -1.17
CA SER A 115 7.74 -2.36 -2.43
C SER A 115 6.23 -2.28 -2.21
N GLY A 116 5.47 -2.02 -3.27
CA GLY A 116 4.01 -1.98 -3.17
C GLY A 116 3.32 -1.87 -4.52
N GLY A 117 2.01 -1.95 -4.51
CA GLY A 117 1.16 -1.75 -5.67
C GLY A 117 0.50 -0.36 -5.67
N PRO A 118 0.19 0.19 -6.84
CA PRO A 118 -0.58 1.42 -6.94
C PRO A 118 -2.02 1.17 -6.50
N TYR A 119 -2.61 2.09 -5.75
CA TYR A 119 -4.04 2.11 -5.50
C TYR A 119 -4.63 3.48 -5.85
N PRO A 120 -5.87 3.50 -6.39
CA PRO A 120 -6.49 4.75 -6.80
C PRO A 120 -6.96 5.56 -5.59
N LYS A 121 -6.96 6.88 -5.72
CA LYS A 121 -7.67 7.76 -4.79
C LYS A 121 -9.18 7.55 -4.91
N LYS A 122 -9.94 7.82 -3.86
CA LYS A 122 -11.41 7.80 -3.89
C LYS A 122 -11.96 9.01 -4.66
N ALA A 123 -11.69 9.06 -5.96
CA ALA A 123 -12.11 10.12 -6.86
C ALA A 123 -12.38 9.59 -8.26
N ILE A 124 -13.38 10.15 -8.93
CA ILE A 124 -13.69 9.82 -10.33
C ILE A 124 -13.24 10.98 -11.22
N LYS A 125 -12.24 10.76 -12.05
CA LYS A 125 -11.76 11.74 -13.03
C LYS A 125 -12.63 11.72 -14.30
N TRP A 126 -13.83 12.27 -14.24
CA TRP A 126 -14.76 12.35 -15.37
C TRP A 126 -14.14 12.93 -16.65
N LYS A 127 -13.19 13.86 -16.50
CA LYS A 127 -12.44 14.40 -17.65
C LYS A 127 -11.64 13.33 -18.38
N SER A 128 -11.04 12.38 -17.64
CA SER A 128 -10.28 11.27 -18.24
C SER A 128 -11.20 10.32 -18.98
N VAL A 129 -12.36 9.97 -18.38
CA VAL A 129 -13.39 9.15 -19.00
C VAL A 129 -13.87 9.80 -20.30
N LYS A 130 -14.27 11.09 -20.26
CA LYS A 130 -14.69 11.83 -21.45
C LYS A 130 -13.62 11.86 -22.55
N THR A 131 -12.33 11.98 -22.17
CA THR A 131 -11.22 11.96 -23.13
C THR A 131 -11.04 10.58 -23.75
N ALA A 132 -11.17 9.52 -22.98
CA ALA A 132 -11.05 8.13 -23.45
C ALA A 132 -12.15 7.81 -24.49
N VAL A 133 -13.40 8.11 -24.18
CA VAL A 133 -14.54 7.93 -25.10
C VAL A 133 -14.34 8.72 -26.39
N LYS A 134 -13.85 9.97 -26.31
CA LYS A 134 -13.56 10.76 -27.53
C LYS A 134 -12.46 10.17 -28.39
N LYS A 135 -11.45 9.51 -27.77
CA LYS A 135 -10.33 8.89 -28.51
C LYS A 135 -10.69 7.52 -29.06
N ASN A 136 -11.56 6.79 -28.38
CA ASN A 136 -12.05 5.48 -28.78
C ASN A 136 -13.56 5.43 -28.49
N PRO A 137 -14.41 5.82 -29.44
CA PRO A 137 -15.88 5.78 -29.25
C PRO A 137 -16.44 4.37 -29.02
N ASP A 138 -15.74 3.33 -29.49
CA ASP A 138 -16.14 1.92 -29.38
C ASP A 138 -15.57 1.26 -28.11
N ILE A 139 -15.06 2.04 -27.15
CA ILE A 139 -14.55 1.50 -25.89
C ILE A 139 -15.66 0.79 -25.12
N ASP A 140 -15.36 -0.41 -24.59
CA ASP A 140 -16.30 -1.15 -23.76
C ASP A 140 -16.67 -0.37 -22.49
N GLU A 141 -17.98 -0.27 -22.21
CA GLU A 141 -18.49 0.47 -21.05
C GLU A 141 -17.92 -0.07 -19.72
N GLY A 142 -17.71 -1.39 -19.63
CA GLY A 142 -17.09 -2.04 -18.47
C GLY A 142 -15.63 -1.64 -18.24
N ASP A 143 -14.96 -1.07 -19.26
CA ASP A 143 -13.59 -0.59 -19.14
C ASP A 143 -13.49 0.88 -18.68
N LEU A 144 -14.59 1.64 -18.77
CA LEU A 144 -14.59 3.06 -18.39
C LEU A 144 -14.24 3.29 -16.92
N ASN A 145 -14.64 2.41 -16.03
CA ASN A 145 -14.31 2.50 -14.60
C ASN A 145 -12.80 2.38 -14.32
N LYS A 146 -12.05 1.67 -15.17
CA LYS A 146 -10.59 1.52 -15.06
C LYS A 146 -9.83 2.81 -15.38
N LEU A 147 -10.48 3.76 -16.04
CA LEU A 147 -9.90 5.02 -16.52
C LEU A 147 -10.19 6.19 -15.58
N THR A 148 -10.88 5.95 -14.47
CA THR A 148 -11.27 7.01 -13.52
C THR A 148 -10.19 7.35 -12.50
N GLY A 149 -9.18 6.47 -12.32
CA GLY A 149 -8.23 6.52 -11.22
C GLY A 149 -7.22 7.65 -11.30
N ASP A 150 -6.84 8.14 -10.11
CA ASP A 150 -5.63 8.89 -9.83
C ASP A 150 -4.88 8.11 -8.74
N TYR A 151 -3.64 7.75 -8.98
CA TYR A 151 -2.92 6.79 -8.14
C TYR A 151 -2.04 7.46 -7.10
N VAL A 152 -1.85 6.76 -5.95
CA VAL A 152 -1.07 7.27 -4.81
C VAL A 152 0.38 6.81 -4.95
N PHE A 153 1.16 7.58 -5.69
CA PHE A 153 2.63 7.47 -5.71
C PHE A 153 3.24 8.74 -6.34
N ASN A 154 4.52 8.96 -6.06
CA ASN A 154 5.30 10.01 -6.72
C ASN A 154 6.54 9.37 -7.36
N PRO A 155 6.75 9.56 -8.66
CA PRO A 155 7.94 9.08 -9.35
C PRO A 155 9.19 9.82 -8.88
N VAL A 156 10.37 9.24 -9.08
CA VAL A 156 11.63 9.96 -8.93
C VAL A 156 11.65 11.13 -9.88
N LYS A 157 12.20 12.27 -9.43
CA LYS A 157 12.25 13.50 -10.22
C LYS A 157 12.96 13.26 -11.55
N GLY A 158 12.30 13.66 -12.65
CA GLY A 158 12.82 13.46 -14.01
C GLY A 158 12.28 12.21 -14.72
N THR A 159 11.53 11.34 -14.06
CA THR A 159 10.86 10.20 -14.70
C THR A 159 9.68 10.69 -15.53
N ALA A 160 9.85 10.76 -16.86
CA ALA A 160 8.81 11.20 -17.78
C ALA A 160 7.94 10.04 -18.31
N GLN A 161 8.54 8.84 -18.43
CA GLN A 161 7.89 7.62 -18.90
C GLN A 161 8.46 6.43 -18.14
N PHE A 162 7.66 5.39 -17.96
CA PHE A 162 8.06 4.13 -17.33
C PHE A 162 7.32 2.93 -17.93
N ASN A 163 7.93 1.75 -17.81
CA ASN A 163 7.31 0.50 -18.22
C ASN A 163 6.34 0.03 -17.13
N VAL A 164 5.07 -0.12 -17.47
CA VAL A 164 4.04 -0.59 -16.52
C VAL A 164 4.14 -2.08 -16.19
N SER A 165 4.97 -2.82 -16.90
CA SER A 165 5.19 -4.26 -16.69
C SER A 165 6.43 -4.59 -15.85
N GLU A 166 7.14 -3.57 -15.34
CA GLU A 166 8.37 -3.73 -14.55
C GLU A 166 8.29 -2.96 -13.22
N PRO A 167 9.03 -3.40 -12.18
CA PRO A 167 9.13 -2.63 -10.95
C PRO A 167 9.79 -1.27 -11.22
N LEU A 168 9.12 -0.22 -10.77
CA LEU A 168 9.58 1.16 -10.94
C LEU A 168 10.18 1.68 -9.64
N ASP A 169 11.43 2.16 -9.65
CA ASP A 169 11.98 2.92 -8.52
C ASP A 169 11.26 4.27 -8.43
N VAL A 170 10.64 4.54 -7.28
CA VAL A 170 9.82 5.73 -7.04
C VAL A 170 10.25 6.49 -5.81
N LEU A 171 9.90 7.78 -5.76
CA LEU A 171 10.18 8.62 -4.61
C LEU A 171 9.33 8.23 -3.40
N GLU A 172 8.04 8.01 -3.62
CA GLU A 172 7.06 7.80 -2.56
C GLU A 172 5.92 6.89 -3.05
N ILE A 173 5.44 6.00 -2.17
CA ILE A 173 4.21 5.22 -2.34
C ILE A 173 3.37 5.32 -1.07
N GLY A 174 2.08 5.02 -1.18
CA GLY A 174 1.18 5.00 -0.01
C GLY A 174 1.20 3.67 0.73
N THR A 175 0.91 3.71 2.01
CA THR A 175 0.83 2.52 2.89
C THR A 175 -0.46 1.72 2.73
N GLY A 176 -1.40 2.15 1.90
CA GLY A 176 -2.60 1.37 1.61
C GLY A 176 -2.30 0.00 0.97
N PHE A 177 -1.12 -0.17 0.34
CA PHE A 177 -0.60 -1.46 -0.12
C PHE A 177 0.93 -1.41 -0.23
N MET A 178 1.64 -1.56 0.91
CA MET A 178 3.10 -1.43 1.02
C MET A 178 3.71 -2.59 1.80
N MET A 179 4.65 -3.30 1.19
CA MET A 179 5.46 -4.34 1.83
C MET A 179 6.82 -3.79 2.24
N ILE A 180 7.26 -4.14 3.45
CA ILE A 180 8.52 -3.66 4.05
C ILE A 180 9.24 -4.85 4.71
N LYS A 181 10.51 -5.05 4.41
CA LYS A 181 11.34 -6.03 5.10
C LYS A 181 11.65 -5.59 6.53
N ARG A 182 11.78 -6.56 7.42
CA ARG A 182 12.17 -6.34 8.82
C ARG A 182 13.46 -5.53 8.97
N ASP A 183 14.45 -5.79 8.15
CA ASP A 183 15.75 -5.14 8.23
C ASP A 183 15.70 -3.64 7.88
N VAL A 184 14.68 -3.18 7.15
CA VAL A 184 14.45 -1.75 6.91
C VAL A 184 14.25 -1.01 8.22
N PHE A 185 13.40 -1.53 9.10
CA PHE A 185 13.16 -0.91 10.40
C PHE A 185 14.42 -0.88 11.27
N LYS A 186 15.21 -1.95 11.30
CA LYS A 186 16.49 -1.98 12.03
C LYS A 186 17.47 -0.93 11.51
N LYS A 187 17.59 -0.78 10.19
CA LYS A 187 18.45 0.25 9.57
C LYS A 187 17.94 1.65 9.89
N MET A 188 16.63 1.87 9.88
CA MET A 188 16.02 3.16 10.22
C MET A 188 16.18 3.49 11.72
N GLU A 189 16.02 2.52 12.63
CA GLU A 189 16.30 2.70 14.06
C GLU A 189 17.74 3.15 14.32
N ALA A 190 18.69 2.53 13.62
CA ALA A 190 20.10 2.90 13.73
C ALA A 190 20.39 4.30 13.16
N ALA A 191 19.74 4.67 12.05
CA ALA A 191 19.93 5.97 11.41
C ALA A 191 19.21 7.13 12.13
N TYR A 192 18.08 6.83 12.79
CA TYR A 192 17.21 7.83 13.43
C TYR A 192 16.90 7.48 14.89
N PRO A 193 17.90 7.38 15.78
CA PRO A 193 17.68 6.94 17.16
C PRO A 193 16.85 7.91 18.02
N SER A 194 16.67 9.16 17.56
CA SER A 194 15.93 10.21 18.26
C SER A 194 14.42 10.18 18.02
N ILE A 195 13.91 9.48 17.00
CA ILE A 195 12.47 9.46 16.67
C ILE A 195 11.67 8.51 17.57
N ARG A 196 11.99 8.46 18.84
CA ARG A 196 11.28 7.61 19.81
C ARG A 196 10.36 8.44 20.68
N TYR A 197 9.17 7.92 20.92
CA TYR A 197 8.18 8.55 21.80
C TYR A 197 7.67 7.55 22.84
N LYS A 198 7.24 8.10 23.98
CA LYS A 198 6.52 7.32 24.98
C LYS A 198 5.08 7.14 24.48
N PRO A 199 4.63 5.91 24.28
CA PRO A 199 3.26 5.68 23.79
C PRO A 199 2.23 6.02 24.86
N ASP A 200 1.11 6.54 24.39
CA ASP A 200 -0.09 6.84 25.18
C ASP A 200 -1.24 5.95 24.70
N HIS A 201 -0.96 4.66 24.56
CA HIS A 201 -1.93 3.65 24.13
C HIS A 201 -2.62 3.06 25.35
N VAL A 202 -3.73 3.65 25.74
CA VAL A 202 -4.56 3.12 26.84
C VAL A 202 -5.43 2.00 26.31
N GLY A 203 -5.31 0.81 26.93
CA GLY A 203 -6.18 -0.32 26.67
C GLY A 203 -5.86 -1.15 25.43
N GLN A 204 -4.69 -0.98 24.82
CA GLN A 204 -4.23 -1.88 23.78
C GLN A 204 -3.77 -3.21 24.39
N ALA A 205 -4.31 -4.32 23.87
CA ALA A 205 -3.93 -5.64 24.31
C ALA A 205 -2.42 -5.86 24.11
N HIS A 206 -1.74 -6.38 25.13
CA HIS A 206 -0.33 -6.77 25.07
C HIS A 206 0.70 -5.62 25.03
N PHE A 207 0.29 -4.42 25.37
CA PHE A 207 1.20 -3.29 25.53
C PHE A 207 1.05 -2.67 26.92
N ASP A 208 2.13 -2.72 27.72
CA ASP A 208 2.15 -2.22 29.10
C ASP A 208 2.62 -0.75 29.22
N GLY A 209 2.94 -0.10 28.08
CA GLY A 209 3.44 1.27 28.06
C GLY A 209 4.88 1.43 28.54
N SER A 210 5.59 0.34 28.80
CA SER A 210 6.93 0.37 29.40
C SER A 210 8.05 0.75 28.44
N ARG A 211 7.87 0.47 27.12
CA ARG A 211 8.89 0.75 26.12
C ARG A 211 8.55 1.95 25.25
N TYR A 212 9.57 2.59 24.71
CA TYR A 212 9.44 3.62 23.71
C TYR A 212 9.16 2.98 22.34
N ILE A 213 8.30 3.61 21.54
CA ILE A 213 7.99 3.24 20.16
C ILE A 213 8.71 4.19 19.21
N HIS A 214 9.23 3.70 18.09
CA HIS A 214 9.81 4.54 17.04
C HIS A 214 8.73 5.13 16.13
N ALA A 215 8.81 6.44 15.88
CA ALA A 215 7.91 7.18 14.98
C ALA A 215 8.37 7.08 13.52
N PHE A 216 8.35 5.88 12.94
CA PHE A 216 8.68 5.68 11.52
C PHE A 216 7.69 6.37 10.59
N PHE A 217 6.45 6.46 11.03
CA PHE A 217 5.33 7.06 10.33
C PHE A 217 4.84 8.28 11.09
N ASP A 218 5.20 9.46 10.61
CA ASP A 218 4.75 10.73 11.16
C ASP A 218 4.57 11.74 10.03
N THR A 219 3.99 12.89 10.31
CA THR A 219 3.82 13.98 9.36
C THR A 219 4.86 15.07 9.60
N VAL A 220 5.38 15.66 8.54
CA VAL A 220 6.40 16.71 8.66
C VAL A 220 6.29 17.72 7.52
N ILE A 221 6.61 18.99 7.80
CA ILE A 221 6.91 19.96 6.76
C ILE A 221 8.34 19.68 6.27
N ASP A 222 8.48 19.30 5.00
CA ASP A 222 9.75 18.87 4.41
C ASP A 222 10.65 20.08 4.10
N THR A 223 11.17 20.69 5.13
CA THR A 223 12.21 21.73 5.03
C THR A 223 13.60 21.10 4.88
N LYS A 224 14.62 21.90 4.58
CA LYS A 224 16.00 21.44 4.53
C LYS A 224 16.52 20.96 5.90
N ASP A 225 15.98 21.53 6.97
CA ASP A 225 16.35 21.21 8.36
C ASP A 225 15.48 20.11 8.97
N SER A 226 14.45 19.63 8.25
CA SER A 226 13.59 18.54 8.69
C SER A 226 14.32 17.20 8.68
N ILE A 227 13.73 16.21 9.34
CA ILE A 227 14.29 14.85 9.39
C ILE A 227 14.45 14.23 7.99
N THR A 228 13.57 14.57 7.05
CA THR A 228 13.66 14.16 5.64
C THR A 228 14.76 14.93 4.91
N GLY A 229 14.92 16.22 5.19
CA GLY A 229 15.92 17.07 4.58
C GLY A 229 15.74 17.34 3.07
N GLY A 230 14.54 17.08 2.54
CA GLY A 230 14.26 17.19 1.09
C GLY A 230 14.10 18.64 0.62
N GLY A 231 13.68 19.54 1.49
CA GLY A 231 13.52 20.98 1.19
C GLY A 231 12.46 21.25 0.13
N SER A 232 11.40 20.44 0.07
CA SER A 232 10.30 20.61 -0.88
C SER A 232 9.20 21.54 -0.36
N ASP A 233 9.27 21.94 0.90
CA ASP A 233 8.27 22.70 1.64
C ASP A 233 6.85 22.07 1.65
N ARG A 234 6.76 20.80 1.25
CA ARG A 234 5.51 20.02 1.28
C ARG A 234 5.21 19.60 2.73
N TYR A 235 3.93 19.59 3.10
CA TYR A 235 3.49 18.85 4.27
C TYR A 235 3.32 17.37 3.88
N LEU A 236 4.28 16.55 4.27
CA LEU A 236 4.30 15.13 3.94
C LEU A 236 3.32 14.37 4.85
N SER A 237 2.58 13.45 4.24
CA SER A 237 1.85 12.40 4.97
C SER A 237 2.83 11.40 5.59
N GLU A 238 2.32 10.57 6.49
CA GLU A 238 3.13 9.60 7.24
C GLU A 238 3.86 8.60 6.37
N ASP A 239 3.20 8.14 5.30
CA ASP A 239 3.77 7.23 4.32
C ASP A 239 4.87 7.90 3.49
N TYR A 240 4.67 9.15 3.09
CA TYR A 240 5.67 9.91 2.33
C TYR A 240 6.87 10.30 3.19
N MET A 241 6.64 10.64 4.47
CA MET A 241 7.75 10.87 5.41
C MET A 241 8.60 9.60 5.57
N PHE A 242 7.97 8.42 5.80
CA PHE A 242 8.67 7.15 5.86
C PHE A 242 9.52 6.90 4.60
N CYS A 243 8.92 7.10 3.42
CA CYS A 243 9.60 6.93 2.15
C CYS A 243 10.82 7.85 2.01
N GLN A 244 10.68 9.12 2.35
CA GLN A 244 11.76 10.10 2.27
C GLN A 244 12.90 9.77 3.26
N MET A 245 12.58 9.38 4.48
CA MET A 245 13.57 8.96 5.47
C MET A 245 14.34 7.71 5.00
N TRP A 246 13.64 6.72 4.43
CA TRP A 246 14.28 5.52 3.89
C TRP A 246 15.21 5.86 2.73
N ARG A 247 14.78 6.72 1.81
CA ARG A 247 15.62 7.18 0.70
C ARG A 247 16.82 7.99 1.15
N LYS A 248 16.69 8.82 2.19
CA LYS A 248 17.79 9.63 2.73
C LYS A 248 18.97 8.79 3.23
N ILE A 249 18.72 7.58 3.69
CA ILE A 249 19.78 6.64 4.10
C ILE A 249 20.21 5.67 3.00
N GLY A 250 19.85 5.96 1.74
CA GLY A 250 20.25 5.20 0.55
C GLY A 250 19.31 4.07 0.15
N GLY A 251 18.13 3.98 0.78
CA GLY A 251 17.13 2.97 0.43
C GLY A 251 16.43 3.25 -0.89
N GLN A 252 15.91 2.18 -1.51
CA GLN A 252 15.08 2.24 -2.72
C GLN A 252 13.66 1.80 -2.42
N ILE A 253 12.70 2.29 -3.20
CA ILE A 253 11.27 1.98 -3.07
C ILE A 253 10.76 1.58 -4.44
N PHE A 254 10.13 0.42 -4.53
CA PHE A 254 9.65 -0.14 -5.79
C PHE A 254 8.13 -0.14 -5.86
N LEU A 255 7.58 0.57 -6.84
CA LEU A 255 6.18 0.43 -7.25
C LEU A 255 6.07 -0.71 -8.26
N CYS A 256 5.02 -1.52 -8.16
CA CYS A 256 4.67 -2.57 -9.11
C CYS A 256 3.45 -2.14 -9.94
N PRO A 257 3.62 -1.40 -11.07
CA PRO A 257 2.52 -0.72 -11.76
C PRO A 257 1.48 -1.67 -12.36
N TRP A 258 1.84 -2.93 -12.62
CA TRP A 258 0.93 -3.96 -13.16
C TRP A 258 -0.11 -4.46 -12.15
N MET A 259 0.10 -4.24 -10.85
CA MET A 259 -0.81 -4.70 -9.80
C MET A 259 -2.11 -3.89 -9.85
N ARG A 260 -3.22 -4.60 -9.70
CA ARG A 260 -4.55 -4.01 -9.76
C ARG A 260 -5.22 -4.08 -8.40
N THR A 261 -5.43 -2.93 -7.81
CA THR A 261 -6.17 -2.78 -6.56
C THR A 261 -7.43 -1.96 -6.79
N ALA A 262 -8.39 -2.07 -5.87
CA ALA A 262 -9.53 -1.18 -5.84
C ALA A 262 -9.63 -0.51 -4.47
N HIS A 263 -9.77 0.81 -4.45
CA HIS A 263 -10.00 1.58 -3.23
C HIS A 263 -11.48 1.82 -3.06
N ILE A 264 -12.07 1.24 -2.03
CA ILE A 264 -13.51 1.21 -1.83
C ILE A 264 -13.92 2.36 -0.92
N GLY A 265 -15.01 3.03 -1.28
CA GLY A 265 -15.54 4.15 -0.51
C GLY A 265 -16.97 4.46 -0.89
N THR A 266 -17.59 5.35 -0.14
CA THR A 266 -18.93 5.83 -0.39
C THR A 266 -18.94 6.76 -1.61
N TYR A 267 -19.85 6.54 -2.54
CA TYR A 267 -20.11 7.40 -3.67
C TYR A 267 -21.51 8.02 -3.53
N HIS A 268 -21.64 9.31 -3.79
CA HIS A 268 -22.93 10.01 -3.78
C HIS A 268 -23.57 9.92 -5.17
N PHE A 269 -24.54 9.05 -5.33
CA PHE A 269 -25.29 8.88 -6.57
C PHE A 269 -26.33 10.00 -6.68
N GLN A 270 -26.07 10.96 -7.58
CA GLN A 270 -27.03 12.04 -7.89
C GLN A 270 -27.95 11.62 -9.02
N GLY A 271 -29.24 11.88 -8.86
CA GLY A 271 -30.23 11.68 -9.90
C GLY A 271 -30.72 13.02 -10.46
N ASP A 272 -30.82 13.11 -11.77
CA ASP A 272 -31.44 14.23 -12.50
C ASP A 272 -32.21 13.65 -13.69
N MET A 273 -33.45 13.25 -13.43
CA MET A 273 -34.31 12.65 -14.44
C MET A 273 -34.60 13.58 -15.62
N PRO A 274 -34.85 14.90 -15.42
CA PRO A 274 -34.99 15.85 -16.54
C PRO A 274 -33.74 15.88 -17.44
N ALA A 275 -32.53 15.90 -16.87
CA ALA A 275 -31.30 15.88 -17.66
C ALA A 275 -31.14 14.58 -18.45
N VAL A 276 -31.46 13.43 -17.85
CA VAL A 276 -31.43 12.14 -18.55
C VAL A 276 -32.47 12.11 -19.69
N ALA A 277 -33.70 12.59 -19.47
CA ALA A 277 -34.75 12.61 -20.49
C ALA A 277 -34.37 13.48 -21.70
N ASN A 278 -33.74 14.64 -21.47
CA ASN A 278 -33.25 15.51 -22.53
C ASN A 278 -32.13 14.83 -23.33
N PHE A 279 -31.20 14.15 -22.67
CA PHE A 279 -30.07 13.45 -23.31
C PHE A 279 -30.55 12.26 -24.16
N VAL A 280 -31.51 11.47 -23.68
CA VAL A 280 -32.07 10.33 -24.39
C VAL A 280 -32.97 10.78 -25.56
N GLY A 281 -33.64 11.93 -25.46
CA GLY A 281 -34.46 12.50 -26.52
C GLY A 281 -33.68 13.05 -27.72
N GLU A 282 -32.36 13.23 -27.58
CA GLU A 282 -31.43 13.64 -28.65
C GLU A 282 -30.76 12.44 -29.37
N MET A 283 -30.93 11.22 -28.87
CA MET A 283 -30.46 9.95 -29.51
C MET A 283 -31.54 9.33 -30.40
#